data_184ec557eaf3909493a13077660adf9e
#
_entry.id   184ec557eaf3909493a13077660adf9e
#
_cell.length_a   1.000
_cell.length_b   1.000
_cell.length_c   1.000
_cell.angle_alpha   90.00
_cell.angle_beta   90.00
_cell.angle_gamma   90.00
#
_symmetry.space_group_name_H-M   'P 1'
#
loop_
_entity.id
_entity.type
_entity.pdbx_description
1 polymer ?
#
loop_
_entity_poly.entity_id
_entity_poly.type
_entity_poly.pdbx_seq_one_letter_code
_entity_poly.pdbx_strand_id
1 'polypeptide(L)'
;RSEMCIRDRMYPSGTPLVWVRTGRMGEVLEGASRPGHFDGVATVVTKLFTIVQPTRAYFGQKDAQQVAVIRRMVADLDLPVEIVAAPIVRAADGLAESSRNQRLSTKERDQALALSRTLFALRDGAFADVTQAAAALDASEGVKLDYLTVVDPKTLEPVAAAARPALALVAAFVGPVRLIDNLLLD
;
A
#
# COMPACT_ATOMS: atom_id res chain seq x y z
N ARG A 1 5.15 25.36 -1.83
CA ARG A 1 4.92 25.27 -3.30
C ARG A 1 3.81 24.23 -3.52
N SER A 2 2.80 24.55 -4.34
CA SER A 2 1.69 23.62 -4.58
C SER A 2 2.16 22.37 -5.35
N GLU A 3 1.48 21.24 -5.18
CA GLU A 3 1.75 19.99 -5.93
C GLU A 3 1.71 20.23 -7.45
N MET A 4 0.88 21.14 -7.94
CA MET A 4 0.82 21.55 -9.34
C MET A 4 2.18 22.06 -9.85
N CYS A 5 2.89 22.90 -9.08
CA CYS A 5 4.20 23.41 -9.49
C CYS A 5 5.27 22.32 -9.56
N ILE A 6 5.17 21.26 -8.76
CA ILE A 6 6.09 20.12 -8.80
C ILE A 6 5.82 19.27 -10.05
N ARG A 7 4.56 19.01 -10.35
CA ARG A 7 4.16 18.25 -11.53
C ARG A 7 4.60 18.94 -12.83
N ASP A 8 4.38 20.24 -12.95
CA ASP A 8 4.74 21.01 -14.13
C ASP A 8 6.26 21.02 -14.37
N ARG A 9 7.05 21.02 -13.32
CA ARG A 9 8.51 20.89 -13.42
C ARG A 9 8.96 19.49 -13.82
N MET A 10 8.26 18.47 -13.32
CA MET A 10 8.58 17.08 -13.66
C MET A 10 8.15 16.73 -15.09
N TYR A 11 7.06 17.33 -15.55
CA TYR A 11 6.48 17.13 -16.87
C TYR A 11 6.19 18.46 -17.58
N PRO A 12 7.24 19.19 -18.01
CA PRO A 12 7.09 20.54 -18.57
C PRO A 12 6.30 20.55 -19.89
N SER A 13 6.28 19.44 -20.62
CA SER A 13 5.50 19.27 -21.86
C SER A 13 4.09 18.68 -21.60
N GLY A 14 3.65 18.63 -20.35
CA GLY A 14 2.37 18.01 -19.95
C GLY A 14 2.47 16.50 -19.72
N THR A 15 1.43 15.77 -20.05
CA THR A 15 1.38 14.31 -19.85
C THR A 15 2.43 13.61 -20.72
N PRO A 16 3.24 12.69 -20.17
CA PRO A 16 4.25 11.96 -20.94
C PRO A 16 3.60 11.08 -22.01
N LEU A 17 4.24 11.00 -23.18
CA LEU A 17 3.81 10.12 -24.28
C LEU A 17 4.31 8.68 -24.10
N VAL A 18 5.37 8.48 -23.31
CA VAL A 18 5.95 7.16 -22.99
C VAL A 18 5.79 6.88 -21.52
N TRP A 19 5.35 5.67 -21.18
CA TRP A 19 5.03 5.26 -19.82
C TRP A 19 5.75 3.97 -19.45
N VAL A 20 6.14 3.86 -18.17
CA VAL A 20 6.46 2.56 -17.57
C VAL A 20 5.15 1.92 -17.12
N ARG A 21 4.85 0.72 -17.66
CA ARG A 21 3.64 -0.03 -17.33
C ARG A 21 3.93 -1.06 -16.26
N THR A 22 3.04 -1.17 -15.30
CA THR A 22 3.19 -2.07 -14.15
C THR A 22 2.46 -3.39 -14.31
N GLY A 23 1.70 -3.53 -15.40
CA GLY A 23 0.91 -4.71 -15.70
C GLY A 23 -0.03 -5.09 -14.55
N ARG A 24 -0.26 -6.38 -14.37
CA ARG A 24 -1.19 -6.89 -13.36
C ARG A 24 -0.89 -6.40 -11.93
N MET A 25 0.38 -6.24 -11.56
CA MET A 25 0.72 -5.75 -10.22
C MET A 25 0.17 -4.35 -9.93
N GLY A 26 -0.05 -3.53 -10.95
CA GLY A 26 -0.63 -2.20 -10.83
C GLY A 26 -2.13 -2.13 -11.07
N GLU A 27 -2.78 -3.25 -11.41
CA GLU A 27 -4.21 -3.31 -11.76
C GLU A 27 -5.07 -3.95 -10.65
N VAL A 28 -4.45 -4.67 -9.73
CA VAL A 28 -5.11 -5.32 -8.59
C VAL A 28 -5.10 -4.46 -7.34
N LEU A 29 -5.86 -4.81 -6.31
CA LEU A 29 -5.85 -4.18 -4.97
C LEU A 29 -6.07 -2.65 -5.07
N GLU A 30 -5.11 -1.85 -4.57
CA GLU A 30 -5.16 -0.39 -4.68
C GLU A 30 -5.22 0.09 -6.14
N GLY A 31 -4.63 -0.66 -7.07
CA GLY A 31 -4.67 -0.36 -8.49
C GLY A 31 -6.06 -0.50 -9.11
N ALA A 32 -6.85 -1.47 -8.64
CA ALA A 32 -8.25 -1.63 -9.06
C ALA A 32 -9.11 -0.42 -8.66
N SER A 33 -8.86 0.13 -7.46
CA SER A 33 -9.55 1.34 -6.98
C SER A 33 -9.04 2.64 -7.64
N ARG A 34 -7.86 2.61 -8.25
CA ARG A 34 -7.16 3.78 -8.83
C ARG A 34 -6.52 3.43 -10.17
N PRO A 35 -7.30 3.18 -11.24
CA PRO A 35 -6.76 2.79 -12.54
C PRO A 35 -5.66 3.74 -13.05
N GLY A 36 -4.53 3.18 -13.52
CA GLY A 36 -3.37 3.93 -14.04
C GLY A 36 -2.48 4.59 -12.97
N HIS A 37 -2.85 4.52 -11.70
CA HIS A 37 -2.07 5.13 -10.63
C HIS A 37 -0.64 4.58 -10.57
N PHE A 38 -0.47 3.27 -10.56
CA PHE A 38 0.85 2.65 -10.45
C PHE A 38 1.70 2.81 -11.71
N ASP A 39 1.11 2.93 -12.89
CA ASP A 39 1.84 3.33 -14.10
C ASP A 39 2.40 4.75 -13.95
N GLY A 40 1.63 5.65 -13.36
CA GLY A 40 2.09 6.99 -13.02
C GLY A 40 3.23 6.98 -12.01
N VAL A 41 3.10 6.17 -10.95
CA VAL A 41 4.15 5.99 -9.93
C VAL A 41 5.42 5.42 -10.55
N ALA A 42 5.32 4.31 -11.30
CA ALA A 42 6.46 3.68 -11.95
C ALA A 42 7.18 4.65 -12.92
N THR A 43 6.42 5.39 -13.72
CA THR A 43 6.97 6.37 -14.66
C THR A 43 7.72 7.50 -13.95
N VAL A 44 7.12 8.12 -12.91
CA VAL A 44 7.76 9.23 -12.21
C VAL A 44 8.96 8.76 -11.37
N VAL A 45 8.88 7.59 -10.75
CA VAL A 45 9.98 7.03 -9.96
C VAL A 45 11.16 6.65 -10.87
N THR A 46 10.91 6.03 -12.02
CA THR A 46 11.96 5.76 -13.01
C THR A 46 12.65 7.06 -13.44
N LYS A 47 11.87 8.11 -13.73
CA LYS A 47 12.41 9.42 -14.09
C LYS A 47 13.27 10.01 -12.96
N LEU A 48 12.82 9.91 -11.71
CA LEU A 48 13.60 10.36 -10.55
C LEU A 48 14.91 9.58 -10.39
N PHE A 49 14.88 8.26 -10.53
CA PHE A 49 16.07 7.43 -10.44
C PHE A 49 17.09 7.75 -11.55
N THR A 50 16.60 8.01 -12.75
CA THR A 50 17.48 8.42 -13.88
C THR A 50 18.12 9.79 -13.66
N ILE A 51 17.38 10.74 -13.05
CA ILE A 51 17.90 12.11 -12.81
C ILE A 51 18.85 12.13 -11.62
N VAL A 52 18.48 11.49 -10.51
CA VAL A 52 19.20 11.57 -9.22
C VAL A 52 20.31 10.52 -9.12
N GLN A 53 20.13 9.37 -9.77
CA GLN A 53 21.03 8.20 -9.70
C GLN A 53 21.38 7.79 -8.26
N PRO A 54 20.38 7.59 -7.39
CA PRO A 54 20.64 7.28 -5.99
C PRO A 54 21.16 5.86 -5.83
N THR A 55 22.06 5.63 -4.87
CA THR A 55 22.43 4.26 -4.46
C THR A 55 21.29 3.55 -3.73
N ARG A 56 20.48 4.31 -2.96
CA ARG A 56 19.34 3.81 -2.20
C ARG A 56 18.14 4.73 -2.31
N ALA A 57 16.95 4.13 -2.35
CA ALA A 57 15.68 4.86 -2.29
C ALA A 57 14.78 4.24 -1.21
N TYR A 58 14.19 5.09 -0.37
CA TYR A 58 13.37 4.70 0.77
C TYR A 58 11.91 4.91 0.48
N PHE A 59 11.10 3.86 0.70
CA PHE A 59 9.64 3.92 0.54
C PHE A 59 8.96 3.39 1.80
N GLY A 60 7.90 4.04 2.25
CA GLY A 60 7.16 3.59 3.43
C GLY A 60 6.42 2.27 3.17
N GLN A 61 6.64 1.27 4.03
CA GLN A 61 5.98 -0.04 3.96
C GLN A 61 4.44 0.08 4.05
N LYS A 62 3.92 1.18 4.56
CA LYS A 62 2.47 1.42 4.61
C LYS A 62 1.81 1.32 3.23
N ASP A 63 2.47 1.81 2.19
CA ASP A 63 2.03 1.69 0.80
C ASP A 63 2.68 0.43 0.16
N ALA A 64 2.39 -0.74 0.75
CA ALA A 64 3.07 -1.99 0.46
C ALA A 64 3.01 -2.41 -1.02
N GLN A 65 1.87 -2.22 -1.70
CA GLN A 65 1.77 -2.48 -3.13
C GLN A 65 2.72 -1.57 -3.93
N GLN A 66 2.85 -0.31 -3.55
CA GLN A 66 3.81 0.61 -4.18
C GLN A 66 5.25 0.10 -4.02
N VAL A 67 5.60 -0.37 -2.82
CA VAL A 67 6.93 -0.95 -2.55
C VAL A 67 7.17 -2.17 -3.42
N ALA A 68 6.20 -3.09 -3.52
CA ALA A 68 6.30 -4.29 -4.34
C ALA A 68 6.46 -3.96 -5.84
N VAL A 69 5.63 -3.06 -6.36
CA VAL A 69 5.70 -2.58 -7.74
C VAL A 69 7.05 -1.94 -8.07
N ILE A 70 7.54 -1.06 -7.18
CA ILE A 70 8.82 -0.37 -7.41
C ILE A 70 9.99 -1.35 -7.33
N ARG A 71 9.99 -2.31 -6.39
CA ARG A 71 11.01 -3.37 -6.33
C ARG A 71 11.02 -4.21 -7.61
N ARG A 72 9.84 -4.58 -8.09
CA ARG A 72 9.71 -5.35 -9.32
C ARG A 72 10.20 -4.55 -10.54
N MET A 73 9.83 -3.29 -10.64
CA MET A 73 10.28 -2.38 -11.67
C MET A 73 11.81 -2.24 -11.68
N VAL A 74 12.42 -2.07 -10.51
CA VAL A 74 13.89 -1.98 -10.38
C VAL A 74 14.57 -3.26 -10.87
N ALA A 75 14.03 -4.43 -10.50
CA ALA A 75 14.56 -5.72 -10.93
C ALA A 75 14.38 -5.96 -12.44
N ASP A 76 13.20 -5.65 -12.99
CA ASP A 76 12.88 -5.92 -14.40
C ASP A 76 13.56 -4.95 -15.38
N LEU A 77 13.91 -3.75 -14.92
CA LEU A 77 14.59 -2.73 -15.72
C LEU A 77 16.10 -2.63 -15.40
N ASP A 78 16.64 -3.53 -14.59
CA ASP A 78 18.05 -3.55 -14.17
C ASP A 78 18.54 -2.18 -13.64
N LEU A 79 17.67 -1.48 -12.88
CA LEU A 79 18.03 -0.18 -12.33
C LEU A 79 19.01 -0.33 -11.16
N PRO A 80 20.17 0.40 -11.15
CA PRO A 80 21.21 0.24 -10.15
C PRO A 80 20.87 0.98 -8.85
N VAL A 81 19.72 0.66 -8.21
CA VAL A 81 19.24 1.28 -6.98
C VAL A 81 18.71 0.23 -6.02
N GLU A 82 19.12 0.32 -4.74
CA GLU A 82 18.59 -0.51 -3.67
C GLU A 82 17.28 0.09 -3.13
N ILE A 83 16.19 -0.69 -3.10
CA ILE A 83 14.91 -0.25 -2.55
C ILE A 83 14.78 -0.69 -1.09
N VAL A 84 14.77 0.28 -0.20
CA VAL A 84 14.62 0.07 1.24
C VAL A 84 13.20 0.40 1.67
N ALA A 85 12.48 -0.59 2.19
CA ALA A 85 11.17 -0.37 2.80
C ALA A 85 11.35 0.15 4.22
N ALA A 86 10.91 1.38 4.49
CA ALA A 86 10.86 1.92 5.84
C ALA A 86 9.66 1.32 6.60
N PRO A 87 9.83 0.83 7.84
CA PRO A 87 8.75 0.24 8.62
C PRO A 87 7.54 1.15 8.76
N ILE A 88 6.36 0.55 8.94
CA ILE A 88 5.15 1.33 9.24
C ILE A 88 5.31 1.99 10.60
N VAL A 89 5.16 3.32 10.63
CA VAL A 89 5.03 4.06 11.87
C VAL A 89 3.59 3.96 12.33
N ARG A 90 3.39 3.57 13.58
CA ARG A 90 2.08 3.51 14.22
C ARG A 90 2.02 4.49 15.38
N ALA A 91 0.86 5.12 15.56
CA ALA A 91 0.57 5.90 16.75
C ALA A 91 0.51 5.00 17.99
N ALA A 92 0.50 5.59 19.18
CA ALA A 92 0.50 4.84 20.45
C ALA A 92 -0.71 3.89 20.60
N ASP A 93 -1.82 4.18 19.91
CA ASP A 93 -3.03 3.36 19.87
C ASP A 93 -2.95 2.20 18.83
N GLY A 94 -1.89 2.15 18.02
CA GLY A 94 -1.67 1.13 17.01
C GLY A 94 -2.12 1.50 15.59
N LEU A 95 -2.76 2.67 15.41
CA LEU A 95 -3.17 3.14 14.08
C LEU A 95 -1.95 3.48 13.21
N ALA A 96 -1.91 2.95 11.98
CA ALA A 96 -0.88 3.32 11.03
C ALA A 96 -0.95 4.81 10.68
N GLU A 97 0.17 5.52 10.78
CA GLU A 97 0.22 6.97 10.54
C GLU A 97 -0.07 7.31 9.08
N SER A 98 -1.00 8.26 8.90
CA SER A 98 -1.43 8.77 7.59
C SER A 98 -1.95 10.19 7.71
N SER A 99 -1.72 11.02 6.71
CA SER A 99 -2.37 12.33 6.60
C SER A 99 -3.90 12.24 6.55
N ARG A 100 -4.45 11.11 6.12
CA ARG A 100 -5.90 10.86 6.11
C ARG A 100 -6.48 10.72 7.51
N ASN A 101 -5.68 10.36 8.52
CA ASN A 101 -6.14 10.23 9.91
C ASN A 101 -6.66 11.55 10.47
N GLN A 102 -6.20 12.69 9.96
CA GLN A 102 -6.68 14.02 10.33
C GLN A 102 -8.14 14.29 9.95
N ARG A 103 -8.72 13.45 9.08
CA ARG A 103 -10.12 13.56 8.64
C ARG A 103 -11.07 12.70 9.47
N LEU A 104 -10.53 11.90 10.39
CA LEU A 104 -11.32 11.04 11.26
C LEU A 104 -11.77 11.85 12.49
N SER A 105 -13.03 11.73 12.84
CA SER A 105 -13.52 12.12 14.18
C SER A 105 -12.90 11.20 15.25
N THR A 106 -13.02 11.55 16.52
CA THR A 106 -12.55 10.70 17.62
C THR A 106 -13.17 9.30 17.57
N LYS A 107 -14.48 9.20 17.33
CA LYS A 107 -15.18 7.91 17.19
C LYS A 107 -14.65 7.10 16.00
N GLU A 108 -14.50 7.73 14.83
CA GLU A 108 -13.98 7.06 13.64
C GLU A 108 -12.52 6.61 13.82
N ARG A 109 -11.72 7.38 14.56
CA ARG A 109 -10.35 6.97 14.89
C ARG A 109 -10.34 5.68 15.72
N ASP A 110 -11.19 5.58 16.74
CA ASP A 110 -11.31 4.35 17.55
C ASP A 110 -11.77 3.16 16.69
N GLN A 111 -12.72 3.39 15.79
CA GLN A 111 -13.21 2.38 14.85
C GLN A 111 -12.11 1.93 13.87
N ALA A 112 -11.25 2.85 13.41
CA ALA A 112 -10.16 2.55 12.49
C ALA A 112 -9.11 1.60 13.08
N LEU A 113 -9.01 1.48 14.40
CA LEU A 113 -8.12 0.52 15.07
C LEU A 113 -8.50 -0.93 14.78
N ALA A 114 -9.73 -1.20 14.31
CA ALA A 114 -10.12 -2.53 13.89
C ALA A 114 -9.23 -3.08 12.77
N LEU A 115 -8.72 -2.24 11.87
CA LEU A 115 -7.83 -2.66 10.78
C LEU A 115 -6.54 -3.29 11.31
N SER A 116 -5.80 -2.56 12.14
CA SER A 116 -4.52 -3.06 12.69
C SER A 116 -4.75 -4.23 13.65
N ARG A 117 -5.81 -4.21 14.47
CA ARG A 117 -6.15 -5.32 15.36
C ARG A 117 -6.45 -6.60 14.59
N THR A 118 -7.18 -6.51 13.49
CA THR A 118 -7.47 -7.68 12.63
C THR A 118 -6.19 -8.23 12.00
N LEU A 119 -5.30 -7.38 11.50
CA LEU A 119 -4.02 -7.83 10.95
C LEU A 119 -3.15 -8.53 11.99
N PHE A 120 -3.04 -7.99 13.20
CA PHE A 120 -2.29 -8.64 14.28
C PHE A 120 -2.95 -9.96 14.71
N ALA A 121 -4.27 -9.98 14.86
CA ALA A 121 -5.01 -11.20 15.19
C ALA A 121 -4.84 -12.29 14.11
N LEU A 122 -4.81 -11.92 12.82
CA LEU A 122 -4.53 -12.84 11.73
C LEU A 122 -3.10 -13.41 11.81
N ARG A 123 -2.09 -12.58 12.10
CA ARG A 123 -0.71 -13.01 12.33
C ARG A 123 -0.62 -14.00 13.49
N ASP A 124 -1.31 -13.71 14.58
CA ASP A 124 -1.27 -14.48 15.83
C ASP A 124 -2.14 -15.75 15.78
N GLY A 125 -2.77 -16.04 14.62
CA GLY A 125 -3.55 -17.27 14.40
C GLY A 125 -4.93 -17.27 15.08
N ALA A 126 -5.48 -16.10 15.40
CA ALA A 126 -6.81 -15.97 16.01
C ALA A 126 -7.96 -16.26 15.03
N PHE A 127 -7.67 -16.31 13.72
CA PHE A 127 -8.61 -16.63 12.67
C PHE A 127 -8.17 -17.90 11.93
N ALA A 128 -9.13 -18.75 11.56
CA ALA A 128 -8.86 -19.96 10.80
C ALA A 128 -8.33 -19.65 9.38
N ASP A 129 -8.85 -18.58 8.79
CA ASP A 129 -8.47 -18.11 7.46
C ASP A 129 -8.74 -16.61 7.26
N VAL A 130 -8.39 -16.11 6.09
CA VAL A 130 -8.61 -14.70 5.70
C VAL A 130 -10.09 -14.35 5.60
N THR A 131 -10.93 -15.30 5.21
CA THR A 131 -12.38 -15.09 5.06
C THR A 131 -13.02 -14.80 6.42
N GLN A 132 -12.63 -15.56 7.44
CA GLN A 132 -13.10 -15.33 8.81
C GLN A 132 -12.63 -13.96 9.33
N ALA A 133 -11.36 -13.60 9.10
CA ALA A 133 -10.82 -12.30 9.49
C ALA A 133 -11.54 -11.15 8.77
N ALA A 134 -11.83 -11.30 7.47
CA ALA A 134 -12.56 -10.33 6.68
C ALA A 134 -14.00 -10.13 7.19
N ALA A 135 -14.71 -11.23 7.48
CA ALA A 135 -16.07 -11.18 8.04
C ALA A 135 -16.09 -10.49 9.42
N ALA A 136 -15.11 -10.78 10.28
CA ALA A 136 -14.99 -10.16 11.59
C ALA A 136 -14.72 -8.64 11.49
N LEU A 137 -13.88 -8.23 10.52
CA LEU A 137 -13.58 -6.82 10.29
C LEU A 137 -14.80 -6.08 9.72
N ASP A 138 -15.51 -6.67 8.75
CA ASP A 138 -16.70 -6.05 8.13
C ASP A 138 -17.85 -5.93 9.11
N ALA A 139 -17.94 -6.82 10.12
CA ALA A 139 -18.90 -6.74 11.21
C ALA A 139 -18.53 -5.68 12.28
N SER A 140 -17.35 -5.06 12.21
CA SER A 140 -16.91 -4.05 13.18
C SER A 140 -17.69 -2.75 13.00
N GLU A 141 -18.14 -2.14 14.10
CA GLU A 141 -18.92 -0.90 14.07
C GLU A 141 -18.19 0.21 13.30
N GLY A 142 -18.87 0.82 12.33
CA GLY A 142 -18.38 1.96 11.56
C GLY A 142 -17.31 1.62 10.53
N VAL A 143 -17.01 0.34 10.32
CA VAL A 143 -16.09 -0.14 9.29
C VAL A 143 -16.87 -0.76 8.13
N LYS A 144 -16.50 -0.40 6.91
CA LYS A 144 -16.97 -1.06 5.69
C LYS A 144 -15.76 -1.61 4.95
N LEU A 145 -15.63 -2.92 4.95
CA LEU A 145 -14.50 -3.58 4.29
C LEU A 145 -14.53 -3.32 2.77
N ASP A 146 -13.37 -3.02 2.20
CA ASP A 146 -13.15 -3.01 0.76
C ASP A 146 -12.47 -4.32 0.34
N TYR A 147 -11.31 -4.62 0.94
CA TYR A 147 -10.69 -5.94 0.85
C TYR A 147 -9.82 -6.27 2.07
N LEU A 148 -9.70 -7.57 2.38
CA LEU A 148 -8.65 -8.15 3.21
C LEU A 148 -8.11 -9.38 2.47
N THR A 149 -6.81 -9.43 2.26
CA THR A 149 -6.17 -10.54 1.54
C THR A 149 -4.76 -10.80 2.05
N VAL A 150 -4.27 -12.02 1.77
CA VAL A 150 -2.87 -12.39 2.00
C VAL A 150 -2.25 -12.73 0.65
N VAL A 151 -1.11 -12.13 0.35
CA VAL A 151 -0.44 -12.24 -0.94
C VAL A 151 1.04 -12.55 -0.77
N ASP A 152 1.65 -13.08 -1.82
CA ASP A 152 3.11 -13.12 -1.95
C ASP A 152 3.65 -11.68 -2.03
N PRO A 153 4.62 -11.29 -1.19
CA PRO A 153 5.12 -9.91 -1.14
C PRO A 153 5.89 -9.47 -2.39
N LYS A 154 6.26 -10.39 -3.27
CA LYS A 154 7.01 -10.10 -4.50
C LYS A 154 6.12 -10.02 -5.73
N THR A 155 5.06 -10.84 -5.79
CA THR A 155 4.19 -10.96 -6.97
C THR A 155 2.82 -10.36 -6.78
N LEU A 156 2.39 -10.16 -5.54
CA LEU A 156 1.02 -9.75 -5.12
C LEU A 156 -0.05 -10.78 -5.51
N GLU A 157 0.36 -12.01 -5.84
CA GLU A 157 -0.57 -13.11 -6.07
C GLU A 157 -1.14 -13.61 -4.73
N PRO A 158 -2.44 -13.91 -4.66
CA PRO A 158 -3.03 -14.47 -3.45
C PRO A 158 -2.35 -15.77 -3.02
N VAL A 159 -2.10 -15.90 -1.71
CA VAL A 159 -1.54 -17.12 -1.10
C VAL A 159 -2.37 -17.50 0.13
N ALA A 160 -2.18 -18.74 0.60
CA ALA A 160 -2.83 -19.18 1.84
C ALA A 160 -2.38 -18.34 3.04
N ALA A 161 -3.28 -18.11 4.00
CA ALA A 161 -2.97 -17.32 5.21
C ALA A 161 -1.80 -17.88 6.04
N ALA A 162 -1.51 -19.17 5.93
CA ALA A 162 -0.39 -19.84 6.59
C ALA A 162 0.94 -19.75 5.81
N ALA A 163 0.93 -19.25 4.58
CA ALA A 163 2.16 -19.08 3.79
C ALA A 163 3.12 -18.09 4.48
N ARG A 164 4.43 -18.39 4.39
CA ARG A 164 5.49 -17.53 4.93
C ARG A 164 6.69 -17.52 3.98
N PRO A 165 7.31 -16.37 3.70
CA PRO A 165 6.80 -15.04 4.06
C PRO A 165 5.55 -14.67 3.25
N ALA A 166 4.63 -13.93 3.84
CA ALA A 166 3.43 -13.44 3.16
C ALA A 166 3.12 -12.00 3.60
N LEU A 167 2.27 -11.32 2.87
CA LEU A 167 1.87 -9.95 3.15
C LEU A 167 0.35 -9.88 3.29
N ALA A 168 -0.13 -9.59 4.50
CA ALA A 168 -1.53 -9.30 4.74
C ALA A 168 -1.81 -7.83 4.40
N LEU A 169 -2.82 -7.58 3.56
CA LEU A 169 -3.22 -6.26 3.08
C LEU A 169 -4.68 -6.03 3.40
N VAL A 170 -5.01 -4.85 3.91
CA VAL A 170 -6.39 -4.45 4.17
C VAL A 170 -6.66 -3.06 3.64
N ALA A 171 -7.86 -2.88 3.09
CA ALA A 171 -8.46 -1.58 2.83
C ALA A 171 -9.90 -1.58 3.34
N ALA A 172 -10.30 -0.50 4.00
CA ALA A 172 -11.65 -0.33 4.49
C ALA A 172 -12.02 1.15 4.56
N PHE A 173 -13.31 1.43 4.49
CA PHE A 173 -13.87 2.75 4.77
C PHE A 173 -14.24 2.82 6.25
N VAL A 174 -13.83 3.92 6.88
CA VAL A 174 -14.26 4.30 8.23
C VAL A 174 -14.88 5.69 8.11
N GLY A 175 -16.19 5.76 8.26
CA GLY A 175 -16.93 6.93 7.80
C GLY A 175 -16.63 7.24 6.33
N PRO A 176 -16.31 8.49 5.96
CA PRO A 176 -15.99 8.87 4.59
C PRO A 176 -14.53 8.57 4.20
N VAL A 177 -13.69 8.08 5.11
CA VAL A 177 -12.25 7.96 4.90
C VAL A 177 -11.88 6.53 4.57
N ARG A 178 -11.33 6.31 3.37
CA ARG A 178 -10.73 5.03 2.99
C ARG A 178 -9.30 4.94 3.53
N LEU A 179 -9.08 3.95 4.38
CA LEU A 179 -7.81 3.64 5.02
C LEU A 179 -7.23 2.35 4.49
N ILE A 180 -5.91 2.27 4.49
CA ILE A 180 -5.15 1.06 4.18
C ILE A 180 -4.17 0.76 5.29
N ASP A 181 -3.94 -0.52 5.54
CA ASP A 181 -2.90 -1.01 6.43
C ASP A 181 -2.36 -2.35 5.90
N ASN A 182 -1.22 -2.77 6.41
CA ASN A 182 -0.64 -4.06 6.06
C ASN A 182 0.26 -4.61 7.17
N LEU A 183 0.54 -5.89 7.08
CA LEU A 183 1.45 -6.57 7.99
C LEU A 183 2.20 -7.67 7.24
N LEU A 184 3.52 -7.68 7.35
CA LEU A 184 4.34 -8.80 6.88
C LEU A 184 4.14 -9.97 7.86
N LEU A 185 3.87 -11.13 7.30
CA LEU A 185 3.70 -12.39 8.01
C LEU A 185 4.97 -13.23 7.76
N ASP A 186 5.85 -13.26 8.75
CA ASP A 186 7.15 -13.97 8.73
C ASP A 186 7.05 -15.34 9.42
#